data_f74639e68046e7ea538b80cc1897a8db
#
_entry.id   f74639e68046e7ea538b80cc1897a8db
#
_cell.length_a   1.000
_cell.length_b   1.000
_cell.length_c   1.000
_cell.angle_alpha   90.00
_cell.angle_beta   90.00
_cell.angle_gamma   90.00
#
_symmetry.space_group_name_H-M   'P 1'
#
loop_
_entity.id
_entity.type
_entity.pdbx_description
1 polymer ?
#
loop_
_entity_poly.entity_id
_entity_poly.type
_entity_poly.pdbx_seq_one_letter_code
_entity_poly.pdbx_strand_id
1 'polypeptide(L)'
;VIKLILSYKYKLRHNNQQSQKLSGWLDLLRATYNWCLRDRIDGWHQQFICGDYCDLKTQIEITPLTCSLVKGTQLANPWKDGGGKAKKEGEKDKSPKRTAVLMQDANLQELKDARPWYKEIDIGVLQLIPARVNESFNKFFKGAGFPRFKRRHDFKSFSYKPGRIKIKGNKIYLPKIGWMRFYNSRPIANGFEIKTVTVRQKADSWYVSVRIENQTVPDFPVIPDSEIKTIIGGDMGLGKLVYLSDGSAIENPRFATNKKTKRLMKIRQRRVSRKQKGSKNRSKAQLRVSKLHNRIQQRRESYQWDVANRIVRKADAVAVEDLQVKNMMKRCKPVKSESGRFLSNGQSAKRGLNRSIADAGWYNLTQKLEYLAVKSGKKLYKVNPKYTSQTCSKCKHVDKNSRHGEKFICTNCGHIDDANLQAARNVKTQAIETYGLNIVKMIKSKKVRRDSSKPVQTTPFYVGMYERSSDNTLPQKACTEPGRGGKRRVGENPEYKQLSLWDI
;
A
#
# COMPACT_ATOMS: atom_id res chain seq x y z
N VAL A 1 20.30 18.24 5.30
CA VAL A 1 20.55 17.22 4.26
C VAL A 1 19.33 16.32 4.21
N ILE A 2 18.59 16.39 3.11
CA ILE A 2 17.41 15.54 2.90
C ILE A 2 17.91 14.15 2.48
N LYS A 3 17.45 13.11 3.18
CA LYS A 3 17.87 11.74 2.95
C LYS A 3 17.01 11.08 1.88
N LEU A 4 17.61 10.58 0.80
CA LEU A 4 16.88 9.81 -0.20
C LEU A 4 16.48 8.44 0.37
N ILE A 5 15.18 8.23 0.55
CA ILE A 5 14.62 6.97 1.04
C ILE A 5 13.84 6.29 -0.08
N LEU A 6 14.25 5.09 -0.42
CA LEU A 6 13.56 4.26 -1.42
C LEU A 6 13.05 2.96 -0.79
N SER A 7 12.01 2.38 -1.36
CA SER A 7 11.48 1.08 -0.95
C SER A 7 11.34 0.17 -2.16
N TYR A 8 12.13 -0.89 -2.18
CA TYR A 8 12.12 -1.90 -3.23
C TYR A 8 11.41 -3.15 -2.76
N LYS A 9 10.50 -3.66 -3.58
CA LYS A 9 9.68 -4.82 -3.26
C LYS A 9 10.00 -5.97 -4.21
N TYR A 10 10.39 -7.10 -3.62
CA TYR A 10 10.76 -8.30 -4.34
C TYR A 10 9.86 -9.48 -3.98
N LYS A 11 9.64 -10.39 -4.90
CA LYS A 11 8.98 -11.66 -4.64
C LYS A 11 10.01 -12.69 -4.18
N LEU A 12 9.75 -13.37 -3.06
CA LEU A 12 10.62 -14.42 -2.53
C LEU A 12 10.37 -15.75 -3.27
N ARG A 13 11.45 -16.49 -3.50
CA ARG A 13 11.44 -17.90 -3.86
C ARG A 13 11.69 -18.71 -2.58
N HIS A 14 10.66 -19.28 -2.03
CA HIS A 14 10.69 -20.03 -0.77
C HIS A 14 10.43 -21.51 -1.02
N ASN A 15 11.00 -22.37 -0.18
CA ASN A 15 10.61 -23.77 -0.05
C ASN A 15 9.43 -23.90 0.93
N ASN A 16 8.92 -25.13 1.09
CA ASN A 16 7.78 -25.40 1.97
C ASN A 16 8.11 -25.16 3.44
N GLN A 17 9.30 -25.57 3.89
CA GLN A 17 9.75 -25.36 5.28
C GLN A 17 9.85 -23.87 5.62
N GLN A 18 10.47 -23.07 4.76
CA GLN A 18 10.55 -21.62 4.93
C GLN A 18 9.16 -20.97 4.95
N SER A 19 8.25 -21.43 4.08
CA SER A 19 6.88 -20.90 4.05
C SER A 19 6.12 -21.25 5.33
N GLN A 20 6.26 -22.46 5.84
CA GLN A 20 5.66 -22.90 7.11
C GLN A 20 6.22 -22.09 8.28
N LYS A 21 7.55 -21.93 8.38
CA LYS A 21 8.20 -21.14 9.41
C LYS A 21 7.74 -19.68 9.40
N LEU A 22 7.72 -19.04 8.23
CA LEU A 22 7.21 -17.68 8.08
C LEU A 22 5.73 -17.55 8.47
N SER A 23 4.91 -18.57 8.17
CA SER A 23 3.48 -18.57 8.55
C SER A 23 3.30 -18.76 10.06
N GLY A 24 4.06 -19.64 10.68
CA GLY A 24 4.09 -19.81 12.14
C GLY A 24 4.47 -18.52 12.85
N TRP A 25 5.50 -17.82 12.35
CA TRP A 25 5.86 -16.51 12.89
C TRP A 25 4.73 -15.49 12.80
N LEU A 26 3.98 -15.45 11.69
CA LEU A 26 2.84 -14.53 11.60
C LEU A 26 1.76 -14.82 12.64
N ASP A 27 1.51 -16.09 12.95
CA ASP A 27 0.52 -16.46 13.97
C ASP A 27 0.99 -16.07 15.37
N LEU A 28 2.27 -16.34 15.72
CA LEU A 28 2.85 -15.94 17.01
C LEU A 28 2.92 -14.41 17.17
N LEU A 29 3.41 -13.70 16.17
CA LEU A 29 3.48 -12.23 16.20
C LEU A 29 2.10 -11.58 16.25
N ARG A 30 1.10 -12.20 15.66
CA ARG A 30 -0.30 -11.77 15.79
C ARG A 30 -0.82 -11.95 17.21
N ALA A 31 -0.49 -13.07 17.85
CA ALA A 31 -0.85 -13.31 19.26
C ALA A 31 -0.19 -12.25 20.14
N THR A 32 1.10 -11.99 19.97
CA THR A 32 1.83 -10.92 20.68
C THR A 32 1.20 -9.55 20.44
N TYR A 33 0.82 -9.22 19.19
CA TYR A 33 0.15 -7.96 18.88
C TYR A 33 -1.18 -7.82 19.64
N ASN A 34 -1.99 -8.88 19.66
CA ASN A 34 -3.27 -8.87 20.33
C ASN A 34 -3.09 -8.80 21.85
N TRP A 35 -2.09 -9.48 22.40
CA TRP A 35 -1.76 -9.37 23.82
C TRP A 35 -1.32 -7.94 24.19
N CYS A 36 -0.38 -7.34 23.47
CA CYS A 36 0.03 -5.95 23.70
C CYS A 36 -1.13 -4.96 23.58
N LEU A 37 -2.07 -5.21 22.65
CA LEU A 37 -3.24 -4.37 22.50
C LEU A 37 -4.21 -4.55 23.68
N ARG A 38 -4.43 -5.77 24.14
CA ARG A 38 -5.28 -6.09 25.28
C ARG A 38 -4.73 -5.43 26.54
N ASP A 39 -3.46 -5.64 26.83
CA ASP A 39 -2.77 -5.04 27.97
C ASP A 39 -2.94 -3.51 28.04
N ARG A 40 -2.86 -2.81 26.91
CA ARG A 40 -3.07 -1.36 26.87
C ARG A 40 -4.52 -0.95 27.05
N ILE A 41 -5.47 -1.72 26.55
CA ILE A 41 -6.90 -1.47 26.72
C ILE A 41 -7.27 -1.67 28.19
N ASP A 42 -6.82 -2.76 28.78
CA ASP A 42 -7.09 -3.10 30.16
C ASP A 42 -6.42 -2.07 31.11
N GLY A 43 -5.15 -1.69 30.82
CA GLY A 43 -4.46 -0.64 31.57
C GLY A 43 -5.10 0.75 31.47
N TRP A 44 -5.75 1.05 30.32
CA TRP A 44 -6.55 2.26 30.19
C TRP A 44 -7.83 2.20 31.00
N HIS A 45 -8.56 1.09 30.95
CA HIS A 45 -9.80 0.93 31.65
C HIS A 45 -9.60 0.98 33.19
N GLN A 46 -8.57 0.33 33.70
CA GLN A 46 -8.29 0.29 35.13
C GLN A 46 -8.01 1.65 35.76
N GLN A 47 -7.54 2.64 34.98
CA GLN A 47 -7.31 3.99 35.54
C GLN A 47 -8.60 4.72 35.90
N PHE A 48 -9.76 4.26 35.40
CA PHE A 48 -11.07 4.85 35.67
C PHE A 48 -11.89 4.06 36.72
N ILE A 49 -11.35 2.92 37.19
CA ILE A 49 -12.02 2.11 38.21
C ILE A 49 -11.52 2.58 39.57
N CYS A 50 -12.41 3.18 40.36
CA CYS A 50 -12.15 3.62 41.72
C CYS A 50 -12.56 2.53 42.73
N GLY A 51 -11.97 2.54 43.92
CA GLY A 51 -12.36 1.67 45.07
C GLY A 51 -11.61 0.33 45.07
N ASP A 52 -12.32 -0.75 45.43
CA ASP A 52 -11.79 -2.08 45.79
C ASP A 52 -10.87 -2.73 44.76
N TYR A 53 -10.90 -2.27 43.54
CA TYR A 53 -9.92 -2.67 42.51
C TYR A 53 -8.47 -2.28 42.84
N CYS A 54 -8.27 -1.39 43.82
CA CYS A 54 -6.94 -1.06 44.31
C CYS A 54 -6.28 -2.22 45.05
N ASP A 55 -7.06 -3.13 45.63
CA ASP A 55 -6.55 -4.34 46.29
C ASP A 55 -5.99 -5.37 45.28
N LEU A 56 -6.43 -5.32 44.04
CA LEU A 56 -5.79 -6.08 42.93
C LEU A 56 -4.38 -5.62 42.60
N LYS A 57 -3.91 -4.49 43.15
CA LYS A 57 -2.52 -4.02 42.99
C LYS A 57 -1.50 -5.00 43.55
N THR A 58 -1.91 -5.81 44.54
CA THR A 58 -1.07 -6.84 45.14
C THR A 58 -0.99 -8.12 44.29
N GLN A 59 -1.90 -8.30 43.36
CA GLN A 59 -1.94 -9.44 42.43
C GLN A 59 -1.26 -9.08 41.09
N ILE A 60 0.06 -9.13 41.08
CA ILE A 60 0.91 -8.76 39.94
C ILE A 60 0.53 -9.49 38.65
N GLU A 61 0.00 -10.71 38.76
CA GLU A 61 -0.39 -11.54 37.61
C GLU A 61 -1.62 -11.00 36.86
N ILE A 62 -2.48 -10.23 37.49
CA ILE A 62 -3.73 -9.72 36.91
C ILE A 62 -3.59 -8.27 36.43
N THR A 63 -2.60 -7.53 36.93
CA THR A 63 -2.47 -6.11 36.62
C THR A 63 -1.75 -5.89 35.26
N PRO A 64 -2.37 -5.17 34.32
CA PRO A 64 -1.73 -4.86 33.03
C PRO A 64 -0.43 -4.07 33.20
N LEU A 65 0.62 -4.45 32.49
CA LEU A 65 1.93 -3.78 32.51
C LEU A 65 1.85 -2.27 32.22
N THR A 66 0.86 -1.87 31.45
CA THR A 66 0.67 -0.48 31.03
C THR A 66 -0.31 0.31 31.90
N CYS A 67 -0.80 -0.27 33.01
CA CYS A 67 -1.67 0.40 33.94
C CYS A 67 -0.97 1.61 34.58
N SER A 68 -1.61 2.78 34.58
CA SER A 68 -1.03 4.01 35.12
C SER A 68 -0.91 3.97 36.65
N LEU A 69 -1.81 3.25 37.33
CA LEU A 69 -1.79 3.04 38.80
C LEU A 69 -0.58 2.19 39.21
N VAL A 70 -0.22 1.22 38.38
CA VAL A 70 0.93 0.35 38.59
C VAL A 70 2.26 1.10 38.39
N LYS A 71 2.28 2.12 37.55
CA LYS A 71 3.48 2.93 37.24
C LYS A 71 4.02 3.72 38.45
N GLY A 72 3.18 3.98 39.45
CA GLY A 72 3.53 4.76 40.65
C GLY A 72 4.05 3.92 41.83
N THR A 73 3.89 2.60 41.81
CA THR A 73 4.26 1.72 42.93
C THR A 73 5.56 0.97 42.61
N GLN A 74 6.44 0.77 43.60
CA GLN A 74 7.68 -0.01 43.46
C GLN A 74 7.40 -1.46 43.05
N LEU A 75 6.38 -2.09 43.59
CA LEU A 75 5.94 -3.45 43.28
C LEU A 75 5.50 -3.63 41.82
N ALA A 76 4.98 -2.57 41.22
CA ALA A 76 4.39 -2.61 39.88
C ALA A 76 5.31 -2.12 38.76
N ASN A 77 6.52 -1.70 39.10
CA ASN A 77 7.49 -1.23 38.13
C ASN A 77 8.86 -1.86 38.36
N PRO A 78 8.99 -3.19 38.10
CA PRO A 78 10.27 -3.89 38.25
C PRO A 78 11.43 -3.25 37.45
N TRP A 79 11.11 -2.29 36.57
CA TRP A 79 12.04 -1.55 35.73
C TRP A 79 12.55 -0.25 36.37
N LYS A 80 11.96 0.19 37.50
CA LYS A 80 12.46 1.36 38.23
C LYS A 80 13.81 1.08 38.86
N ASP A 81 14.03 -0.16 39.26
CA ASP A 81 15.23 -0.59 40.01
C ASP A 81 16.28 -1.27 39.15
N GLY A 82 15.99 -1.50 37.86
CA GLY A 82 16.92 -2.11 36.89
C GLY A 82 18.05 -1.17 36.49
N GLY A 83 19.09 -1.07 37.28
CA GLY A 83 20.39 -0.52 36.87
C GLY A 83 20.54 1.00 36.89
N GLY A 84 19.65 1.73 37.51
CA GLY A 84 19.88 3.15 37.81
C GLY A 84 20.81 3.28 39.01
N LYS A 85 21.98 3.90 38.84
CA LYS A 85 22.84 4.36 39.94
C LYS A 85 21.99 5.09 40.97
N ALA A 86 22.22 4.80 42.25
CA ALA A 86 21.55 5.50 43.36
C ALA A 86 21.61 7.02 43.11
N LYS A 87 20.45 7.69 43.14
CA LYS A 87 20.38 9.13 42.95
C LYS A 87 21.02 9.82 44.13
N LYS A 88 21.88 10.79 43.82
CA LYS A 88 22.33 11.77 44.80
C LYS A 88 21.16 12.66 45.17
N GLU A 89 20.97 12.94 46.46
CA GLU A 89 19.98 13.88 46.96
C GLU A 89 20.12 15.23 46.23
N GLY A 90 19.04 15.72 45.63
CA GLY A 90 19.02 17.01 44.92
C GLY A 90 19.01 16.91 43.37
N GLU A 91 19.24 15.74 42.75
CA GLU A 91 19.12 15.60 41.29
C GLU A 91 17.65 15.52 40.85
N LYS A 92 17.21 16.48 40.00
CA LYS A 92 15.91 16.44 39.33
C LYS A 92 15.80 15.14 38.53
N ASP A 93 14.64 14.48 38.64
CA ASP A 93 14.36 13.20 37.98
C ASP A 93 14.41 13.32 36.46
N LYS A 94 15.61 13.15 35.89
CA LYS A 94 15.87 13.10 34.44
C LYS A 94 15.65 11.69 33.86
N SER A 95 15.19 10.72 34.66
CA SER A 95 14.92 9.40 34.12
C SER A 95 13.78 9.50 33.10
N PRO A 96 14.00 9.06 31.84
CA PRO A 96 12.97 9.15 30.83
C PRO A 96 11.76 8.33 31.28
N LYS A 97 10.58 8.98 31.33
CA LYS A 97 9.30 8.29 31.65
C LYS A 97 9.18 7.06 30.75
N ARG A 98 9.17 5.86 31.34
CA ARG A 98 9.07 4.62 30.57
C ARG A 98 7.73 4.60 29.83
N THR A 99 7.80 4.54 28.51
CA THR A 99 6.61 4.46 27.66
C THR A 99 6.04 3.05 27.70
N ALA A 100 4.73 2.89 27.42
CA ALA A 100 4.09 1.59 27.31
C ALA A 100 4.79 0.65 26.30
N VAL A 101 5.47 1.21 25.28
CA VAL A 101 6.29 0.42 24.34
C VAL A 101 7.46 -0.22 25.04
N LEU A 102 8.20 0.52 25.84
CA LEU A 102 9.38 0.03 26.56
C LEU A 102 9.01 -1.00 27.62
N MET A 103 7.88 -0.80 28.32
CA MET A 103 7.38 -1.75 29.32
C MET A 103 7.04 -3.10 28.65
N GLN A 104 6.28 -3.07 27.56
CA GLN A 104 5.94 -4.28 26.81
C GLN A 104 7.14 -4.93 26.12
N ASP A 105 8.13 -4.14 25.69
CA ASP A 105 9.36 -4.65 25.06
C ASP A 105 10.22 -5.42 26.09
N ALA A 106 10.33 -4.90 27.29
CA ALA A 106 11.11 -5.53 28.36
C ALA A 106 10.50 -6.90 28.77
N ASN A 107 9.19 -7.03 28.80
CA ASN A 107 8.51 -8.30 29.12
C ASN A 107 8.64 -9.39 28.03
N LEU A 108 9.20 -9.06 26.85
CA LEU A 108 9.40 -10.06 25.78
C LEU A 108 10.42 -11.14 26.14
N GLN A 109 11.33 -10.89 27.08
CA GLN A 109 12.28 -11.91 27.55
C GLN A 109 11.53 -12.96 28.37
N GLU A 110 10.72 -12.55 29.32
CA GLU A 110 9.88 -13.44 30.13
C GLU A 110 8.95 -14.27 29.23
N LEU A 111 8.34 -13.65 28.22
CA LEU A 111 7.55 -14.37 27.21
C LEU A 111 8.33 -15.51 26.55
N LYS A 112 9.62 -15.30 26.23
CA LYS A 112 10.46 -16.32 25.62
C LYS A 112 10.83 -17.45 26.57
N ASP A 113 10.97 -17.13 27.83
CA ASP A 113 11.32 -18.12 28.85
C ASP A 113 10.10 -18.95 29.24
N ALA A 114 8.95 -18.33 29.41
CA ALA A 114 7.69 -19.01 29.63
C ALA A 114 7.20 -19.81 28.41
N ARG A 115 7.59 -19.41 27.19
CA ARG A 115 7.15 -20.03 25.93
C ARG A 115 8.34 -20.27 25.00
N PRO A 116 9.07 -21.37 25.14
CA PRO A 116 10.34 -21.63 24.45
C PRO A 116 10.28 -21.54 22.92
N TRP A 117 9.11 -21.80 22.30
CA TRP A 117 8.93 -21.68 20.84
C TRP A 117 9.05 -20.23 20.32
N TYR A 118 8.92 -19.21 21.18
CA TYR A 118 9.22 -17.82 20.82
C TYR A 118 10.73 -17.56 20.64
N LYS A 119 11.62 -18.43 21.15
CA LYS A 119 13.09 -18.35 20.94
C LYS A 119 13.46 -18.53 19.47
N GLU A 120 12.59 -19.14 18.66
CA GLU A 120 12.78 -19.24 17.21
C GLU A 120 12.59 -17.92 16.48
N ILE A 121 11.90 -16.95 17.07
CA ILE A 121 11.67 -15.63 16.46
C ILE A 121 12.82 -14.70 16.81
N ASP A 122 13.28 -13.93 15.82
CA ASP A 122 14.28 -12.88 16.06
C ASP A 122 13.74 -11.82 17.02
N ILE A 123 14.52 -11.49 18.07
CA ILE A 123 14.09 -10.52 19.09
C ILE A 123 13.75 -9.16 18.50
N GLY A 124 14.52 -8.69 17.50
CA GLY A 124 14.25 -7.42 16.82
C GLY A 124 12.91 -7.38 16.09
N VAL A 125 12.42 -8.54 15.63
CA VAL A 125 11.08 -8.67 15.02
C VAL A 125 9.99 -8.59 16.10
N LEU A 126 10.18 -9.24 17.24
CA LEU A 126 9.25 -9.18 18.39
C LEU A 126 9.15 -7.74 18.91
N GLN A 127 10.26 -7.07 19.13
CA GLN A 127 10.33 -5.69 19.64
C GLN A 127 9.63 -4.65 18.77
N LEU A 128 9.43 -4.95 17.48
CA LEU A 128 8.65 -4.07 16.59
C LEU A 128 7.13 -4.23 16.78
N ILE A 129 6.65 -5.21 17.54
CA ILE A 129 5.22 -5.44 17.75
C ILE A 129 4.61 -4.42 18.72
N PRO A 130 5.17 -4.16 19.93
CA PRO A 130 4.68 -3.07 20.80
C PRO A 130 4.69 -1.71 20.11
N ALA A 131 5.73 -1.39 19.34
CA ALA A 131 5.81 -0.17 18.54
C ALA A 131 4.68 -0.07 17.50
N ARG A 132 4.33 -1.20 16.85
CA ARG A 132 3.21 -1.26 15.89
C ARG A 132 1.84 -1.06 16.55
N VAL A 133 1.66 -1.52 17.78
CA VAL A 133 0.47 -1.22 18.60
C VAL A 133 0.41 0.27 18.91
N ASN A 134 1.53 0.85 19.33
CA ASN A 134 1.64 2.27 19.61
C ASN A 134 1.30 3.15 18.41
N GLU A 135 1.80 2.78 17.22
CA GLU A 135 1.44 3.46 15.97
C GLU A 135 -0.08 3.42 15.70
N SER A 136 -0.75 2.32 16.06
CA SER A 136 -2.20 2.20 15.90
C SER A 136 -2.96 3.16 16.84
N PHE A 137 -2.50 3.35 18.08
CA PHE A 137 -3.05 4.35 19.00
C PHE A 137 -2.74 5.78 18.54
N ASN A 138 -1.52 6.04 18.07
CA ASN A 138 -1.16 7.36 17.52
C ASN A 138 -2.06 7.75 16.33
N LYS A 139 -2.45 6.79 15.51
CA LYS A 139 -3.43 7.02 14.43
C LYS A 139 -4.82 7.29 14.97
N PHE A 140 -5.23 6.59 16.02
CA PHE A 140 -6.52 6.82 16.70
C PHE A 140 -6.60 8.26 17.25
N PHE A 141 -5.59 8.72 17.97
CA PHE A 141 -5.52 10.10 18.47
C PHE A 141 -5.48 11.16 17.35
N LYS A 142 -5.10 10.77 16.13
CA LYS A 142 -5.18 11.61 14.94
C LYS A 142 -6.50 11.48 14.15
N GLY A 143 -7.56 10.95 14.80
CA GLY A 143 -8.90 10.84 14.21
C GLY A 143 -9.17 9.55 13.42
N ALA A 144 -8.28 8.53 13.47
CA ALA A 144 -8.59 7.21 12.94
C ALA A 144 -9.51 6.42 13.90
N GLY A 145 -10.05 5.29 13.41
CA GLY A 145 -10.83 4.39 14.27
C GLY A 145 -10.00 3.70 15.36
N PHE A 146 -10.66 3.32 16.45
CA PHE A 146 -10.03 2.64 17.58
C PHE A 146 -9.28 1.37 17.14
N PRO A 147 -8.09 1.06 17.71
CA PRO A 147 -7.31 -0.12 17.38
C PRO A 147 -8.10 -1.42 17.61
N ARG A 148 -8.03 -2.34 16.63
CA ARG A 148 -8.80 -3.59 16.70
C ARG A 148 -7.88 -4.79 16.79
N PHE A 149 -8.30 -5.83 17.50
CA PHE A 149 -7.64 -7.13 17.50
C PHE A 149 -7.50 -7.68 16.08
N LYS A 150 -6.34 -8.26 15.79
CA LYS A 150 -6.03 -8.82 14.46
C LYS A 150 -6.47 -10.27 14.38
N ARG A 151 -7.30 -10.57 13.39
CA ARG A 151 -7.61 -11.95 13.00
C ARG A 151 -6.46 -12.52 12.17
N ARG A 152 -6.42 -13.83 12.01
CA ARG A 152 -5.37 -14.53 11.25
C ARG A 152 -5.18 -13.97 9.82
N HIS A 153 -6.26 -13.62 9.15
CA HIS A 153 -6.22 -13.07 7.80
C HIS A 153 -5.88 -11.57 7.72
N ASP A 154 -5.85 -10.85 8.85
CA ASP A 154 -5.54 -9.42 8.90
C ASP A 154 -4.06 -9.15 9.19
N PHE A 155 -3.37 -10.09 9.85
CA PHE A 155 -1.95 -9.96 10.20
C PHE A 155 -1.09 -10.73 9.18
N LYS A 156 -0.52 -10.00 8.20
CA LYS A 156 0.16 -10.59 7.03
C LYS A 156 1.57 -10.10 6.82
N SER A 157 2.15 -9.38 7.76
CA SER A 157 3.49 -8.83 7.61
C SER A 157 4.17 -8.60 8.94
N PHE A 158 5.48 -8.75 8.95
CA PHE A 158 6.37 -8.36 10.03
C PHE A 158 7.63 -7.71 9.46
N SER A 159 8.39 -7.02 10.30
CA SER A 159 9.57 -6.28 9.87
C SER A 159 10.78 -6.66 10.70
N TYR A 160 11.96 -6.56 10.09
CA TYR A 160 13.26 -6.65 10.77
C TYR A 160 13.81 -5.25 11.01
N LYS A 161 14.51 -5.06 12.12
CA LYS A 161 15.30 -3.87 12.42
C LYS A 161 16.49 -3.74 11.46
N PRO A 162 17.06 -2.55 11.27
CA PRO A 162 18.28 -2.34 10.48
C PRO A 162 19.48 -3.17 10.99
N GLY A 163 20.47 -3.35 10.13
CA GLY A 163 21.78 -3.93 10.48
C GLY A 163 21.84 -5.47 10.49
N ARG A 164 20.71 -6.18 10.50
CA ARG A 164 20.69 -7.66 10.60
C ARG A 164 20.47 -8.38 9.28
N ILE A 165 20.15 -7.66 8.22
CA ILE A 165 19.82 -8.23 6.91
C ILE A 165 21.02 -8.11 5.99
N LYS A 166 21.34 -9.20 5.30
CA LYS A 166 22.39 -9.22 4.27
C LYS A 166 21.77 -9.60 2.92
N ILE A 167 22.21 -8.94 1.87
CA ILE A 167 21.80 -9.24 0.48
C ILE A 167 23.05 -9.53 -0.32
N LYS A 168 23.08 -10.69 -1.00
CA LYS A 168 24.13 -11.09 -1.94
C LYS A 168 23.50 -11.54 -3.25
N GLY A 169 23.66 -10.76 -4.32
CA GLY A 169 23.07 -11.03 -5.63
C GLY A 169 21.54 -11.20 -5.55
N ASN A 170 21.04 -12.41 -5.76
CA ASN A 170 19.62 -12.75 -5.73
C ASN A 170 19.19 -13.48 -4.44
N LYS A 171 20.02 -13.44 -3.38
CA LYS A 171 19.74 -14.05 -2.09
C LYS A 171 19.68 -12.98 -1.00
N ILE A 172 18.71 -13.12 -0.08
CA ILE A 172 18.56 -12.31 1.13
C ILE A 172 18.67 -13.20 2.36
N TYR A 173 19.48 -12.80 3.32
CA TYR A 173 19.56 -13.45 4.63
C TYR A 173 18.55 -12.80 5.58
N LEU A 174 17.64 -13.63 6.11
CA LEU A 174 16.69 -13.24 7.14
C LEU A 174 17.06 -13.96 8.44
N PRO A 175 17.43 -13.28 9.53
CA PRO A 175 17.79 -13.89 10.81
C PRO A 175 16.77 -14.92 11.26
N LYS A 176 17.26 -16.06 11.79
CA LYS A 176 16.44 -17.22 12.20
C LYS A 176 15.68 -17.95 11.09
N ILE A 177 15.55 -17.38 9.87
CA ILE A 177 14.97 -18.04 8.68
C ILE A 177 16.07 -18.60 7.76
N GLY A 178 17.20 -17.87 7.67
CA GLY A 178 18.32 -18.20 6.81
C GLY A 178 18.27 -17.53 5.44
N TRP A 179 19.07 -18.02 4.51
CA TRP A 179 19.17 -17.51 3.17
C TRP A 179 17.96 -17.89 2.33
N MET A 180 17.34 -16.89 1.69
CA MET A 180 16.21 -17.07 0.76
C MET A 180 16.55 -16.45 -0.59
N ARG A 181 16.19 -17.13 -1.68
CA ARG A 181 16.26 -16.56 -3.04
C ARG A 181 15.11 -15.60 -3.25
N PHE A 182 15.33 -14.56 -4.04
CA PHE A 182 14.29 -13.63 -4.48
C PHE A 182 14.46 -13.28 -5.96
N TYR A 183 13.39 -12.76 -6.57
CA TYR A 183 13.47 -12.24 -7.93
C TYR A 183 14.02 -10.82 -7.88
N ASN A 184 15.30 -10.67 -8.23
CA ASN A 184 15.98 -9.38 -8.24
C ASN A 184 15.62 -8.60 -9.52
N SER A 185 14.42 -8.04 -9.54
CA SER A 185 13.92 -7.23 -10.67
C SER A 185 14.53 -5.83 -10.73
N ARG A 186 15.22 -5.41 -9.69
CA ARG A 186 15.89 -4.11 -9.58
C ARG A 186 17.06 -4.24 -8.61
N PRO A 187 18.31 -4.16 -9.08
CA PRO A 187 19.47 -4.20 -8.19
C PRO A 187 19.47 -2.98 -7.25
N ILE A 188 19.98 -3.18 -6.04
CA ILE A 188 20.25 -2.09 -5.10
C ILE A 188 21.57 -1.49 -5.52
N ALA A 189 21.59 -0.18 -5.82
CA ALA A 189 22.81 0.52 -6.18
C ALA A 189 23.79 0.58 -5.01
N ASN A 190 25.08 0.67 -5.32
CA ASN A 190 26.12 0.84 -4.32
C ASN A 190 25.92 2.13 -3.54
N GLY A 191 26.35 2.17 -2.28
CA GLY A 191 26.19 3.34 -1.40
C GLY A 191 24.84 3.44 -0.69
N PHE A 192 23.88 2.56 -0.99
CA PHE A 192 22.62 2.51 -0.23
C PHE A 192 22.70 1.57 0.96
N GLU A 193 22.31 2.08 2.12
CA GLU A 193 22.18 1.30 3.35
C GLU A 193 20.80 0.64 3.44
N ILE A 194 20.79 -0.63 3.88
CA ILE A 194 19.53 -1.34 4.15
C ILE A 194 19.03 -0.93 5.53
N LYS A 195 17.86 -0.31 5.57
CA LYS A 195 17.19 0.07 6.82
C LYS A 195 16.18 -1.02 7.22
N THR A 196 14.92 -0.75 7.21
CA THR A 196 13.88 -1.71 7.60
C THR A 196 13.54 -2.66 6.46
N VAL A 197 13.46 -3.95 6.76
CA VAL A 197 13.02 -4.98 5.81
C VAL A 197 11.71 -5.58 6.28
N THR A 198 10.66 -5.45 5.46
CA THR A 198 9.32 -5.97 5.78
C THR A 198 9.00 -7.19 4.94
N VAL A 199 8.74 -8.32 5.60
CA VAL A 199 8.26 -9.56 4.98
C VAL A 199 6.74 -9.57 4.99
N ARG A 200 6.11 -9.85 3.85
CA ARG A 200 4.66 -9.86 3.71
C ARG A 200 4.14 -11.06 2.96
N GLN A 201 3.15 -11.73 3.52
CA GLN A 201 2.39 -12.76 2.84
C GLN A 201 1.33 -12.16 1.91
N LYS A 202 1.32 -12.58 0.65
CA LYS A 202 0.23 -12.32 -0.30
C LYS A 202 -0.43 -13.64 -0.71
N ALA A 203 -1.52 -13.55 -1.45
CA ALA A 203 -2.28 -14.72 -1.89
C ALA A 203 -1.49 -15.68 -2.79
N ASP A 204 -0.47 -15.19 -3.48
CA ASP A 204 0.33 -15.96 -4.45
C ASP A 204 1.70 -16.38 -3.91
N SER A 205 2.28 -15.61 -2.99
CA SER A 205 3.65 -15.86 -2.49
C SER A 205 3.99 -14.94 -1.32
N TRP A 206 5.22 -15.09 -0.82
CA TRP A 206 5.86 -14.16 0.08
C TRP A 206 6.60 -13.08 -0.69
N TYR A 207 6.59 -11.88 -0.12
CA TYR A 207 7.27 -10.70 -0.66
C TYR A 207 8.12 -10.06 0.42
N VAL A 208 9.22 -9.48 0.01
CA VAL A 208 10.06 -8.65 0.88
C VAL A 208 10.09 -7.24 0.33
N SER A 209 9.87 -6.26 1.20
CA SER A 209 10.08 -4.84 0.91
C SER A 209 11.30 -4.38 1.67
N VAL A 210 12.31 -3.95 0.95
CA VAL A 210 13.58 -3.46 1.48
C VAL A 210 13.55 -1.94 1.41
N ARG A 211 13.60 -1.29 2.56
CA ARG A 211 13.78 0.15 2.65
C ARG A 211 15.28 0.43 2.65
N ILE A 212 15.70 1.23 1.69
CA ILE A 212 17.09 1.64 1.50
C ILE A 212 17.20 3.15 1.65
N GLU A 213 18.32 3.61 2.17
CA GLU A 213 18.61 5.02 2.41
C GLU A 213 20.00 5.35 1.93
N ASN A 214 20.16 6.51 1.31
CA ASN A 214 21.46 7.06 0.98
C ASN A 214 21.49 8.52 1.44
N GLN A 215 22.56 8.88 2.14
CA GLN A 215 22.76 10.23 2.69
C GLN A 215 23.57 11.13 1.75
N THR A 216 24.25 10.56 0.77
CA THR A 216 25.17 11.26 -0.13
C THR A 216 24.50 11.65 -1.46
N VAL A 217 23.32 11.11 -1.76
CA VAL A 217 22.58 11.48 -2.96
C VAL A 217 21.90 12.83 -2.69
N PRO A 218 22.23 13.87 -3.43
CA PRO A 218 21.52 15.15 -3.33
C PRO A 218 20.04 14.93 -3.70
N ASP A 219 19.19 15.83 -3.21
CA ASP A 219 17.81 15.87 -3.67
C ASP A 219 17.78 15.98 -5.19
N PHE A 220 16.78 15.33 -5.79
CA PHE A 220 16.53 15.57 -7.21
C PHE A 220 16.28 17.07 -7.39
N PRO A 221 17.10 17.78 -8.18
CA PRO A 221 16.84 19.17 -8.43
C PRO A 221 15.49 19.28 -9.14
N VAL A 222 14.52 19.88 -8.45
CA VAL A 222 13.20 20.14 -9.03
C VAL A 222 13.30 21.42 -9.83
N ILE A 223 12.93 21.39 -11.08
CA ILE A 223 12.90 22.56 -11.97
C ILE A 223 12.13 23.69 -11.28
N PRO A 224 12.69 24.89 -11.12
CA PRO A 224 11.96 26.05 -10.60
C PRO A 224 10.81 26.41 -11.55
N ASP A 225 9.76 27.05 -11.03
CA ASP A 225 8.57 27.40 -11.81
C ASP A 225 8.90 28.31 -13.00
N SER A 226 9.90 29.17 -12.85
CA SER A 226 10.42 30.07 -13.90
C SER A 226 11.06 29.35 -15.08
N GLU A 227 11.57 28.14 -14.92
CA GLU A 227 12.25 27.37 -15.95
C GLU A 227 11.34 26.35 -16.65
N ILE A 228 10.08 26.24 -16.26
CA ILE A 228 9.12 25.32 -16.89
C ILE A 228 8.72 25.86 -18.26
N LYS A 229 9.17 25.16 -19.30
CA LYS A 229 8.87 25.51 -20.70
C LYS A 229 7.61 24.82 -21.22
N THR A 230 7.33 23.62 -20.75
CA THR A 230 6.24 22.79 -21.23
C THR A 230 5.41 22.23 -20.09
N ILE A 231 4.07 22.28 -20.24
CA ILE A 231 3.13 21.67 -19.30
C ILE A 231 2.07 20.89 -20.04
N ILE A 232 1.70 19.72 -19.52
CA ILE A 232 0.62 18.90 -20.05
C ILE A 232 -0.49 18.75 -19.01
N GLY A 233 -1.74 19.05 -19.40
CA GLY A 233 -2.93 18.83 -18.58
C GLY A 233 -3.49 17.43 -18.80
N GLY A 234 -3.98 16.81 -17.75
CA GLY A 234 -4.61 15.49 -17.80
C GLY A 234 -5.96 15.45 -17.09
N ASP A 235 -7.02 15.14 -17.82
CA ASP A 235 -8.35 14.82 -17.28
C ASP A 235 -8.49 13.31 -17.07
N MET A 236 -8.92 12.89 -15.86
CA MET A 236 -9.04 11.47 -15.47
C MET A 236 -10.45 10.96 -15.71
N GLY A 237 -10.62 10.11 -16.74
CA GLY A 237 -11.91 9.57 -17.15
C GLY A 237 -12.15 8.10 -16.81
N LEU A 238 -13.39 7.66 -17.01
CA LEU A 238 -13.79 6.25 -16.93
C LEU A 238 -13.85 5.58 -18.32
N GLY A 239 -14.12 6.32 -19.38
CA GLY A 239 -14.05 5.85 -20.76
C GLY A 239 -12.61 5.53 -21.15
N LYS A 240 -11.82 6.51 -21.35
CA LYS A 240 -10.35 6.48 -21.35
C LYS A 240 -9.85 6.72 -19.91
N LEU A 241 -8.64 6.28 -19.60
CA LEU A 241 -8.06 6.46 -18.26
C LEU A 241 -7.63 7.90 -18.01
N VAL A 242 -7.02 8.53 -19.02
CA VAL A 242 -6.60 9.93 -19.01
C VAL A 242 -6.73 10.50 -20.41
N TYR A 243 -7.33 11.68 -20.53
CA TYR A 243 -7.25 12.53 -21.71
C TYR A 243 -6.17 13.59 -21.46
N LEU A 244 -5.32 13.83 -22.44
CA LEU A 244 -4.21 14.78 -22.32
C LEU A 244 -4.48 16.02 -23.18
N SER A 245 -4.00 17.18 -22.74
CA SER A 245 -4.20 18.46 -23.43
C SER A 245 -3.53 18.55 -24.79
N ASP A 246 -2.67 17.59 -25.16
CA ASP A 246 -2.06 17.45 -26.49
C ASP A 246 -2.94 16.72 -27.49
N GLY A 247 -4.15 16.33 -27.09
CA GLY A 247 -5.11 15.56 -27.91
C GLY A 247 -4.96 14.04 -27.79
N SER A 248 -3.91 13.56 -27.13
CA SER A 248 -3.74 12.12 -26.93
C SER A 248 -4.58 11.60 -25.77
N ALA A 249 -5.07 10.37 -25.87
CA ALA A 249 -5.84 9.71 -24.83
C ALA A 249 -5.23 8.34 -24.48
N ILE A 250 -5.32 7.98 -23.22
CA ILE A 250 -4.78 6.73 -22.70
C ILE A 250 -5.93 5.80 -22.34
N GLU A 251 -5.91 4.59 -22.90
CA GLU A 251 -6.96 3.60 -22.73
C GLU A 251 -7.15 3.17 -21.26
N ASN A 252 -8.40 2.85 -20.92
CA ASN A 252 -8.75 2.24 -19.64
C ASN A 252 -8.99 0.73 -19.81
N PRO A 253 -8.03 -0.14 -19.43
CA PRO A 253 -8.15 -1.59 -19.64
C PRO A 253 -9.24 -2.26 -18.81
N ARG A 254 -9.81 -1.56 -17.81
CA ARG A 254 -10.89 -2.07 -16.95
C ARG A 254 -10.60 -3.47 -16.40
N PHE A 255 -9.46 -3.63 -15.74
CA PHE A 255 -8.92 -4.92 -15.31
C PHE A 255 -9.87 -5.77 -14.47
N ALA A 256 -10.67 -5.17 -13.59
CA ALA A 256 -11.65 -5.84 -12.75
C ALA A 256 -13.06 -5.86 -13.38
N THR A 257 -13.39 -4.82 -14.16
CA THR A 257 -14.77 -4.59 -14.65
C THR A 257 -15.01 -5.08 -16.06
N ASN A 258 -14.01 -5.62 -16.79
CA ASN A 258 -14.23 -6.24 -18.10
C ASN A 258 -15.07 -7.52 -18.01
N LYS A 259 -15.79 -7.85 -19.10
CA LYS A 259 -16.74 -8.98 -19.17
C LYS A 259 -16.11 -10.31 -18.71
N LYS A 260 -14.90 -10.65 -19.20
CA LYS A 260 -14.20 -11.92 -18.88
C LYS A 260 -13.85 -11.99 -17.38
N THR A 261 -13.27 -10.96 -16.80
CA THR A 261 -12.88 -10.94 -15.38
C THR A 261 -14.09 -10.94 -14.46
N LYS A 262 -15.16 -10.19 -14.77
CA LYS A 262 -16.43 -10.21 -14.03
C LYS A 262 -17.02 -11.61 -13.99
N ARG A 263 -17.11 -12.29 -15.15
CA ARG A 263 -17.61 -13.68 -15.24
C ARG A 263 -16.79 -14.63 -14.37
N LEU A 264 -15.46 -14.60 -14.51
CA LEU A 264 -14.56 -15.45 -13.73
C LEU A 264 -14.67 -15.17 -12.22
N MET A 265 -14.76 -13.92 -11.81
CA MET A 265 -14.96 -13.53 -10.41
C MET A 265 -16.26 -14.10 -9.86
N LYS A 266 -17.38 -13.92 -10.60
CA LYS A 266 -18.71 -14.44 -10.23
C LYS A 266 -18.69 -15.97 -10.05
N ILE A 267 -18.06 -16.71 -10.98
CA ILE A 267 -17.93 -18.17 -10.90
C ILE A 267 -17.15 -18.58 -9.65
N ARG A 268 -15.99 -17.95 -9.39
CA ARG A 268 -15.16 -18.27 -8.22
C ARG A 268 -15.84 -17.93 -6.91
N GLN A 269 -16.54 -16.79 -6.83
CA GLN A 269 -17.31 -16.41 -5.64
C GLN A 269 -18.47 -17.37 -5.37
N ARG A 270 -19.23 -17.79 -6.40
CA ARG A 270 -20.28 -18.81 -6.25
C ARG A 270 -19.71 -20.14 -5.74
N ARG A 271 -18.51 -20.56 -6.21
CA ARG A 271 -17.83 -21.76 -5.70
C ARG A 271 -17.48 -21.64 -4.22
N VAL A 272 -17.14 -20.45 -3.73
CA VAL A 272 -16.90 -20.21 -2.29
C VAL A 272 -18.20 -20.30 -1.51
N SER A 273 -19.29 -19.65 -2.00
CA SER A 273 -20.60 -19.62 -1.31
C SER A 273 -21.20 -21.01 -1.11
N ARG A 274 -21.04 -21.90 -2.12
CA ARG A 274 -21.57 -23.28 -2.09
C ARG A 274 -20.83 -24.22 -1.14
N LYS A 275 -19.72 -23.79 -0.52
CA LYS A 275 -18.91 -24.65 0.34
C LYS A 275 -19.15 -24.31 1.81
N GLN A 276 -19.17 -25.34 2.66
CA GLN A 276 -19.36 -25.25 4.09
C GLN A 276 -18.37 -24.26 4.72
N LYS A 277 -18.85 -23.38 5.60
CA LYS A 277 -18.03 -22.44 6.37
C LYS A 277 -17.04 -23.23 7.24
N GLY A 278 -15.78 -22.79 7.29
CA GLY A 278 -14.72 -23.46 8.06
C GLY A 278 -13.99 -24.58 7.31
N SER A 279 -14.56 -25.18 6.26
CA SER A 279 -13.96 -26.32 5.57
C SER A 279 -12.65 -25.98 4.83
N LYS A 280 -11.72 -26.95 4.77
CA LYS A 280 -10.47 -26.86 3.98
C LYS A 280 -10.77 -26.55 2.49
N ASN A 281 -11.85 -27.10 1.94
CA ASN A 281 -12.26 -26.87 0.55
C ASN A 281 -12.76 -25.44 0.32
N ARG A 282 -13.45 -24.82 1.29
CA ARG A 282 -13.82 -23.41 1.22
C ARG A 282 -12.57 -22.51 1.25
N SER A 283 -11.60 -22.81 2.11
CA SER A 283 -10.33 -22.09 2.19
C SER A 283 -9.54 -22.16 0.87
N LYS A 284 -9.48 -23.35 0.22
CA LYS A 284 -8.89 -23.49 -1.12
C LYS A 284 -9.63 -22.66 -2.18
N ALA A 285 -10.96 -22.59 -2.13
CA ALA A 285 -11.75 -21.79 -3.05
C ALA A 285 -11.54 -20.27 -2.80
N GLN A 286 -11.48 -19.83 -1.54
CA GLN A 286 -11.16 -18.44 -1.17
C GLN A 286 -9.77 -18.02 -1.65
N LEU A 287 -8.78 -18.91 -1.53
CA LEU A 287 -7.44 -18.65 -2.04
C LEU A 287 -7.44 -18.40 -3.57
N ARG A 288 -8.25 -19.13 -4.34
CA ARG A 288 -8.40 -18.92 -5.79
C ARG A 288 -9.00 -17.55 -6.11
N VAL A 289 -9.97 -17.06 -5.32
CA VAL A 289 -10.52 -15.70 -5.42
C VAL A 289 -9.44 -14.68 -5.09
N SER A 290 -8.73 -14.85 -3.97
CA SER A 290 -7.66 -13.95 -3.55
C SER A 290 -6.51 -13.87 -4.56
N LYS A 291 -6.11 -14.99 -5.19
CA LYS A 291 -5.12 -15.01 -6.27
C LYS A 291 -5.59 -14.21 -7.50
N LEU A 292 -6.90 -14.27 -7.84
CA LEU A 292 -7.45 -13.47 -8.94
C LEU A 292 -7.39 -11.96 -8.62
N HIS A 293 -7.82 -11.55 -7.42
CA HIS A 293 -7.71 -10.15 -6.99
C HIS A 293 -6.27 -9.66 -7.01
N ASN A 294 -5.32 -10.46 -6.52
CA ASN A 294 -3.91 -10.09 -6.54
C ASN A 294 -3.37 -9.91 -7.98
N ARG A 295 -3.76 -10.80 -8.91
CA ARG A 295 -3.40 -10.68 -10.34
C ARG A 295 -3.96 -9.39 -10.96
N ILE A 296 -5.22 -9.05 -10.69
CA ILE A 296 -5.86 -7.81 -11.16
C ILE A 296 -5.09 -6.60 -10.62
N GLN A 297 -4.79 -6.60 -9.32
CA GLN A 297 -4.04 -5.51 -8.69
C GLN A 297 -2.65 -5.34 -9.31
N GLN A 298 -1.90 -6.43 -9.52
CA GLN A 298 -0.56 -6.39 -10.11
C GLN A 298 -0.59 -5.83 -11.55
N ARG A 299 -1.53 -6.29 -12.38
CA ARG A 299 -1.70 -5.78 -13.75
C ARG A 299 -2.03 -4.29 -13.77
N ARG A 300 -2.94 -3.84 -12.89
CA ARG A 300 -3.28 -2.41 -12.76
C ARG A 300 -2.07 -1.60 -12.31
N GLU A 301 -1.36 -2.07 -11.30
CA GLU A 301 -0.17 -1.41 -10.75
C GLU A 301 0.92 -1.25 -11.82
N SER A 302 1.20 -2.32 -12.59
CA SER A 302 2.17 -2.27 -13.70
C SER A 302 1.74 -1.30 -14.80
N TYR A 303 0.48 -1.36 -15.24
CA TYR A 303 -0.05 -0.47 -16.25
C TYR A 303 -0.02 1.00 -15.83
N GLN A 304 -0.37 1.29 -14.58
CA GLN A 304 -0.32 2.66 -14.06
C GLN A 304 1.10 3.22 -13.98
N TRP A 305 2.11 2.38 -13.71
CA TRP A 305 3.51 2.81 -13.78
C TRP A 305 3.93 3.15 -15.23
N ASP A 306 3.51 2.34 -16.19
CA ASP A 306 3.75 2.61 -17.60
C ASP A 306 3.07 3.91 -18.06
N VAL A 307 1.79 4.08 -17.71
CA VAL A 307 1.04 5.32 -17.99
C VAL A 307 1.71 6.55 -17.37
N ALA A 308 2.07 6.47 -16.10
CA ALA A 308 2.70 7.59 -15.40
C ALA A 308 4.06 7.97 -16.03
N ASN A 309 4.88 6.97 -16.40
CA ASN A 309 6.14 7.21 -17.12
C ASN A 309 5.90 7.88 -18.49
N ARG A 310 4.89 7.43 -19.26
CA ARG A 310 4.56 8.04 -20.55
C ARG A 310 4.12 9.49 -20.43
N ILE A 311 3.32 9.82 -19.41
CA ILE A 311 2.84 11.20 -19.16
C ILE A 311 4.01 12.09 -18.73
N VAL A 312 4.78 11.69 -17.71
CA VAL A 312 5.88 12.50 -17.18
C VAL A 312 6.98 12.77 -18.21
N ARG A 313 7.19 11.87 -19.19
CA ARG A 313 8.16 12.09 -20.27
C ARG A 313 7.75 13.17 -21.27
N LYS A 314 6.45 13.50 -21.38
CA LYS A 314 5.92 14.39 -22.41
C LYS A 314 6.18 15.88 -22.16
N ALA A 315 6.35 16.30 -20.91
CA ALA A 315 6.48 17.71 -20.56
C ALA A 315 7.35 17.92 -19.32
N ASP A 316 7.77 19.14 -19.05
CA ASP A 316 8.53 19.52 -17.86
C ASP A 316 7.65 19.52 -16.61
N ALA A 317 6.36 19.81 -16.77
CA ALA A 317 5.37 19.75 -15.72
C ALA A 317 4.10 19.02 -16.16
N VAL A 318 3.42 18.41 -15.20
CA VAL A 318 2.14 17.72 -15.40
C VAL A 318 1.09 18.39 -14.50
N ALA A 319 -0.08 18.69 -15.04
CA ALA A 319 -1.23 19.19 -14.29
C ALA A 319 -2.34 18.14 -14.28
N VAL A 320 -2.93 17.88 -13.13
CA VAL A 320 -4.08 16.97 -12.98
C VAL A 320 -5.08 17.56 -12.00
N GLU A 321 -6.34 17.13 -12.09
CA GLU A 321 -7.36 17.53 -11.12
C GLU A 321 -7.09 16.92 -9.73
N ASP A 322 -7.33 17.71 -8.66
CA ASP A 322 -7.30 17.23 -7.28
C ASP A 322 -8.61 16.49 -6.93
N LEU A 323 -8.77 15.32 -7.48
CA LEU A 323 -9.97 14.50 -7.30
C LEU A 323 -10.06 13.93 -5.90
N GLN A 324 -11.10 14.30 -5.15
CA GLN A 324 -11.42 13.75 -3.85
C GLN A 324 -12.06 12.36 -3.95
N VAL A 325 -11.30 11.39 -4.47
CA VAL A 325 -11.77 10.03 -4.82
C VAL A 325 -12.50 9.36 -3.66
N LYS A 326 -12.04 9.56 -2.41
CA LYS A 326 -12.68 9.01 -1.21
C LYS A 326 -14.11 9.55 -1.04
N ASN A 327 -14.33 10.84 -1.29
CA ASN A 327 -15.65 11.47 -1.22
C ASN A 327 -16.53 11.04 -2.39
N MET A 328 -15.96 10.96 -3.59
CA MET A 328 -16.66 10.48 -4.78
C MET A 328 -17.20 9.06 -4.61
N MET A 329 -16.53 8.21 -3.85
CA MET A 329 -16.91 6.82 -3.60
C MET A 329 -17.83 6.61 -2.40
N LYS A 330 -18.25 7.64 -1.68
CA LYS A 330 -19.21 7.54 -0.58
C LYS A 330 -20.51 6.90 -1.06
N ARG A 331 -21.15 6.14 -0.18
CA ARG A 331 -22.49 5.58 -0.44
C ARG A 331 -23.53 6.68 -0.40
N CYS A 332 -24.66 6.47 -1.11
CA CYS A 332 -25.83 7.33 -0.95
C CYS A 332 -26.32 7.26 0.51
N LYS A 333 -26.83 8.38 1.01
CA LYS A 333 -27.50 8.39 2.30
C LYS A 333 -28.79 7.56 2.22
N PRO A 334 -29.14 6.79 3.27
CA PRO A 334 -30.40 6.08 3.29
C PRO A 334 -31.57 7.11 3.31
N VAL A 335 -32.59 6.84 2.52
CA VAL A 335 -33.85 7.59 2.52
C VAL A 335 -34.91 6.69 3.13
N LYS A 336 -35.66 7.19 4.11
CA LYS A 336 -36.78 6.50 4.74
C LYS A 336 -38.08 7.21 4.37
N SER A 337 -39.17 6.43 4.20
CA SER A 337 -40.53 6.95 4.15
C SER A 337 -41.00 7.37 5.52
N GLU A 338 -42.15 8.05 5.61
CA GLU A 338 -42.82 8.38 6.87
C GLU A 338 -43.14 7.14 7.72
N SER A 339 -43.40 6.00 7.09
CA SER A 339 -43.61 4.70 7.72
C SER A 339 -42.29 3.99 8.16
N GLY A 340 -41.12 4.64 8.10
CA GLY A 340 -39.82 4.09 8.48
C GLY A 340 -39.19 3.11 7.49
N ARG A 341 -39.83 2.78 6.37
CA ARG A 341 -39.30 1.87 5.33
C ARG A 341 -38.20 2.55 4.51
N PHE A 342 -37.14 1.80 4.15
CA PHE A 342 -36.07 2.30 3.30
C PHE A 342 -36.55 2.40 1.82
N LEU A 343 -36.42 3.59 1.27
CA LEU A 343 -36.74 3.88 -0.13
C LEU A 343 -35.54 3.69 -1.05
N SER A 344 -35.82 3.55 -2.35
CA SER A 344 -34.77 3.51 -3.40
C SER A 344 -34.07 4.87 -3.48
N ASN A 345 -32.74 4.88 -3.42
CA ASN A 345 -31.94 6.11 -3.38
C ASN A 345 -30.78 6.12 -4.39
N GLY A 346 -30.89 5.35 -5.48
CA GLY A 346 -29.84 5.28 -6.51
C GLY A 346 -28.56 4.53 -6.09
N GLN A 347 -28.54 3.89 -4.91
CA GLN A 347 -27.35 3.16 -4.40
C GLN A 347 -26.86 2.06 -5.35
N SER A 348 -27.73 1.46 -6.14
CA SER A 348 -27.37 0.42 -7.12
C SER A 348 -26.48 1.00 -8.24
N ALA A 349 -26.91 2.11 -8.85
CA ALA A 349 -26.14 2.83 -9.87
C ALA A 349 -24.82 3.35 -9.28
N LYS A 350 -24.88 3.97 -8.09
CA LYS A 350 -23.69 4.45 -7.36
C LYS A 350 -22.68 3.34 -7.08
N ARG A 351 -23.13 2.14 -6.75
CA ARG A 351 -22.26 0.96 -6.57
C ARG A 351 -21.55 0.58 -7.86
N GLY A 352 -22.22 0.68 -9.00
CA GLY A 352 -21.63 0.47 -10.33
C GLY A 352 -20.52 1.47 -10.62
N LEU A 353 -20.81 2.77 -10.44
CA LEU A 353 -19.86 3.86 -10.58
C LEU A 353 -18.65 3.68 -9.66
N ASN A 354 -18.87 3.41 -8.36
CA ASN A 354 -17.80 3.21 -7.40
C ASN A 354 -16.86 2.04 -7.77
N ARG A 355 -17.39 0.97 -8.37
CA ARG A 355 -16.57 -0.13 -8.90
C ARG A 355 -15.69 0.33 -10.06
N SER A 356 -16.22 1.16 -10.95
CA SER A 356 -15.48 1.68 -12.11
C SER A 356 -14.37 2.64 -11.65
N ILE A 357 -14.66 3.55 -10.71
CA ILE A 357 -13.65 4.45 -10.09
C ILE A 357 -12.55 3.64 -9.39
N ALA A 358 -12.94 2.63 -8.60
CA ALA A 358 -11.97 1.76 -7.92
C ALA A 358 -11.11 0.95 -8.91
N ASP A 359 -11.66 0.59 -10.08
CA ASP A 359 -10.92 -0.13 -11.12
C ASP A 359 -9.98 0.80 -11.89
N ALA A 360 -10.36 2.01 -12.21
CA ALA A 360 -9.49 3.03 -12.79
C ALA A 360 -8.32 3.38 -11.84
N GLY A 361 -8.62 3.53 -10.54
CA GLY A 361 -7.61 3.73 -9.49
C GLY A 361 -6.87 5.05 -9.59
N TRP A 362 -7.58 6.13 -9.88
CA TRP A 362 -7.06 7.49 -10.09
C TRP A 362 -6.10 7.96 -8.99
N TYR A 363 -6.46 7.78 -7.72
CA TYR A 363 -5.58 8.11 -6.60
C TYR A 363 -4.20 7.46 -6.72
N ASN A 364 -4.14 6.17 -7.03
CA ASN A 364 -2.87 5.46 -7.18
C ASN A 364 -2.08 5.93 -8.40
N LEU A 365 -2.76 6.35 -9.47
CA LEU A 365 -2.12 6.93 -10.65
C LEU A 365 -1.50 8.30 -10.31
N THR A 366 -2.26 9.18 -9.64
CA THR A 366 -1.75 10.49 -9.18
C THR A 366 -0.53 10.35 -8.29
N GLN A 367 -0.54 9.40 -7.34
CA GLN A 367 0.63 9.13 -6.48
C GLN A 367 1.86 8.68 -7.28
N LYS A 368 1.67 7.93 -8.37
CA LYS A 368 2.77 7.51 -9.24
C LYS A 368 3.29 8.65 -10.11
N LEU A 369 2.39 9.50 -10.61
CA LEU A 369 2.75 10.72 -11.33
C LEU A 369 3.58 11.65 -10.45
N GLU A 370 3.13 11.89 -9.21
CA GLU A 370 3.83 12.71 -8.22
C GLU A 370 5.25 12.15 -7.92
N TYR A 371 5.34 10.87 -7.65
CA TYR A 371 6.61 10.19 -7.40
C TYR A 371 7.57 10.29 -8.61
N LEU A 372 7.07 10.05 -9.82
CA LEU A 372 7.90 10.10 -11.02
C LEU A 372 8.28 11.52 -11.42
N ALA A 373 7.38 12.49 -11.24
CA ALA A 373 7.68 13.89 -11.46
C ALA A 373 8.86 14.32 -10.58
N VAL A 374 8.77 14.13 -9.26
CA VAL A 374 9.85 14.45 -8.33
C VAL A 374 11.15 13.71 -8.70
N LYS A 375 11.07 12.40 -9.00
CA LYS A 375 12.23 11.60 -9.37
C LYS A 375 12.92 12.09 -10.66
N SER A 376 12.17 12.71 -11.56
CA SER A 376 12.69 13.23 -12.84
C SER A 376 13.01 14.73 -12.77
N GLY A 377 13.04 15.33 -11.58
CA GLY A 377 13.25 16.76 -11.40
C GLY A 377 12.11 17.64 -11.91
N LYS A 378 10.93 17.04 -12.17
CA LYS A 378 9.76 17.72 -12.73
C LYS A 378 8.71 17.98 -11.67
N LYS A 379 7.69 18.80 -11.99
CA LYS A 379 6.60 19.12 -11.07
C LYS A 379 5.26 18.49 -11.47
N LEU A 380 4.45 18.17 -10.46
CA LEU A 380 3.05 17.83 -10.61
C LEU A 380 2.20 18.89 -9.93
N TYR A 381 1.34 19.55 -10.70
CA TYR A 381 0.36 20.51 -10.21
C TYR A 381 -1.01 19.87 -10.06
N LYS A 382 -1.67 20.16 -8.95
CA LYS A 382 -3.04 19.72 -8.68
C LYS A 382 -3.95 20.92 -8.75
N VAL A 383 -4.94 20.88 -9.63
CA VAL A 383 -5.89 21.97 -9.84
C VAL A 383 -7.28 21.64 -9.30
N ASN A 384 -8.08 22.66 -9.04
CA ASN A 384 -9.44 22.50 -8.57
C ASN A 384 -10.31 21.89 -9.69
N PRO A 385 -11.01 20.77 -9.47
CA PRO A 385 -11.85 20.11 -10.48
C PRO A 385 -13.16 20.85 -10.80
N LYS A 386 -13.49 21.95 -10.10
CA LYS A 386 -14.72 22.68 -10.34
C LYS A 386 -14.70 23.32 -11.73
N TYR A 387 -15.78 23.11 -12.46
CA TYR A 387 -16.06 23.71 -13.77
C TYR A 387 -15.10 23.38 -14.91
N THR A 388 -14.06 22.58 -14.70
CA THR A 388 -13.09 22.20 -15.74
C THR A 388 -13.75 21.63 -16.99
N SER A 389 -14.82 20.85 -16.86
CA SER A 389 -15.59 20.26 -17.96
C SER A 389 -16.71 21.16 -18.51
N GLN A 390 -16.97 22.32 -17.89
CA GLN A 390 -18.06 23.25 -18.27
C GLN A 390 -17.50 24.56 -18.84
N THR A 391 -16.23 24.83 -18.70
CA THR A 391 -15.56 26.05 -19.14
C THR A 391 -15.13 25.91 -20.60
N CYS A 392 -15.42 26.90 -21.43
CA CYS A 392 -14.91 26.96 -22.80
C CYS A 392 -13.41 27.33 -22.81
N SER A 393 -12.56 26.57 -23.50
CA SER A 393 -11.13 26.88 -23.59
C SER A 393 -10.82 28.11 -24.43
N LYS A 394 -11.73 28.53 -25.33
CA LYS A 394 -11.56 29.71 -26.15
C LYS A 394 -12.03 30.99 -25.47
N CYS A 395 -13.30 31.09 -25.08
CA CYS A 395 -13.90 32.30 -24.55
C CYS A 395 -14.03 32.32 -23.02
N LYS A 396 -13.62 31.27 -22.33
CA LYS A 396 -13.69 31.12 -20.87
C LYS A 396 -15.11 31.14 -20.27
N HIS A 397 -16.13 31.21 -21.10
CA HIS A 397 -17.53 31.11 -20.64
C HIS A 397 -17.77 29.77 -19.92
N VAL A 398 -18.46 29.84 -18.77
CA VAL A 398 -18.78 28.68 -17.93
C VAL A 398 -20.26 28.43 -18.01
N ASP A 399 -20.66 27.34 -18.68
CA ASP A 399 -22.07 26.94 -18.76
C ASP A 399 -22.20 25.42 -18.73
N LYS A 400 -23.09 24.95 -17.85
CA LYS A 400 -23.43 23.51 -17.73
C LYS A 400 -24.03 22.94 -19.03
N ASN A 401 -24.74 23.75 -19.75
CA ASN A 401 -25.42 23.37 -21.00
C ASN A 401 -24.45 23.21 -22.18
N SER A 402 -23.23 23.70 -22.06
CA SER A 402 -22.20 23.53 -23.09
C SER A 402 -21.71 22.08 -23.23
N ARG A 403 -21.96 21.19 -22.25
CA ARG A 403 -21.51 19.79 -22.29
C ARG A 403 -22.65 18.82 -22.57
N HIS A 404 -22.60 18.13 -23.71
CA HIS A 404 -23.53 17.08 -24.14
C HIS A 404 -22.79 15.71 -24.20
N GLY A 405 -22.67 15.04 -23.06
CA GLY A 405 -21.94 13.75 -22.98
C GLY A 405 -20.43 13.89 -23.27
N GLU A 406 -19.99 13.34 -24.40
CA GLU A 406 -18.58 13.44 -24.87
C GLU A 406 -18.36 14.65 -25.80
N LYS A 407 -19.42 15.37 -26.23
CA LYS A 407 -19.35 16.54 -27.09
C LYS A 407 -19.50 17.82 -26.26
N PHE A 408 -18.67 18.81 -26.58
CA PHE A 408 -18.74 20.16 -26.02
C PHE A 408 -19.12 21.14 -27.11
N ILE A 409 -20.15 21.96 -26.85
CA ILE A 409 -20.59 23.03 -27.72
C ILE A 409 -20.78 24.26 -26.84
N CYS A 410 -19.95 25.28 -27.02
CA CYS A 410 -20.03 26.47 -26.20
C CYS A 410 -21.31 27.26 -26.54
N THR A 411 -22.13 27.55 -25.53
CA THR A 411 -23.38 28.33 -25.70
C THR A 411 -23.12 29.80 -26.01
N ASN A 412 -21.92 30.33 -25.69
CA ASN A 412 -21.60 31.73 -25.96
C ASN A 412 -20.88 31.94 -27.31
N CYS A 413 -19.84 31.15 -27.64
CA CYS A 413 -19.02 31.37 -28.83
C CYS A 413 -19.13 30.29 -29.89
N GLY A 414 -20.01 29.32 -29.74
CA GLY A 414 -20.23 28.22 -30.68
C GLY A 414 -19.05 27.23 -30.85
N HIS A 415 -17.99 27.35 -30.02
CA HIS A 415 -16.85 26.46 -30.12
C HIS A 415 -17.22 24.99 -29.88
N ILE A 416 -16.87 24.10 -30.83
CA ILE A 416 -17.13 22.67 -30.76
C ILE A 416 -15.82 21.93 -30.51
N ASP A 417 -15.82 20.98 -29.56
CA ASP A 417 -14.64 20.12 -29.22
C ASP A 417 -15.11 18.82 -28.56
N ASP A 418 -14.17 17.87 -28.34
CA ASP A 418 -14.38 16.75 -27.41
C ASP A 418 -14.38 17.27 -25.97
N ALA A 419 -15.44 16.94 -25.21
CA ALA A 419 -15.63 17.46 -23.84
C ALA A 419 -14.50 17.07 -22.88
N ASN A 420 -13.87 15.91 -23.07
CA ASN A 420 -12.80 15.44 -22.21
C ASN A 420 -11.46 16.08 -22.61
N LEU A 421 -11.23 16.30 -23.91
CA LEU A 421 -10.08 17.06 -24.40
C LEU A 421 -10.16 18.53 -23.95
N GLN A 422 -11.34 19.11 -24.03
CA GLN A 422 -11.65 20.44 -23.51
C GLN A 422 -11.32 20.54 -22.02
N ALA A 423 -11.76 19.56 -21.20
CA ALA A 423 -11.44 19.49 -19.77
C ALA A 423 -9.92 19.41 -19.54
N ALA A 424 -9.19 18.56 -20.27
CA ALA A 424 -7.74 18.44 -20.15
C ALA A 424 -7.00 19.75 -20.51
N ARG A 425 -7.49 20.50 -21.51
CA ARG A 425 -6.97 21.84 -21.84
C ARG A 425 -7.23 22.86 -20.73
N ASN A 426 -8.43 22.83 -20.13
CA ASN A 426 -8.78 23.69 -19.01
C ASN A 426 -7.93 23.37 -17.76
N VAL A 427 -7.68 22.10 -17.46
CA VAL A 427 -6.75 21.69 -16.40
C VAL A 427 -5.35 22.28 -16.63
N LYS A 428 -4.85 22.25 -17.87
CA LYS A 428 -3.58 22.90 -18.23
C LYS A 428 -3.60 24.39 -17.99
N THR A 429 -4.64 25.09 -18.51
CA THR A 429 -4.76 26.54 -18.40
C THR A 429 -4.89 26.98 -16.94
N GLN A 430 -5.74 26.31 -16.18
CA GLN A 430 -5.92 26.60 -14.75
C GLN A 430 -4.62 26.42 -13.95
N ALA A 431 -3.79 25.41 -14.29
CA ALA A 431 -2.49 25.25 -13.65
C ALA A 431 -1.56 26.42 -13.96
N ILE A 432 -1.52 26.88 -15.22
CA ILE A 432 -0.72 28.02 -15.61
C ILE A 432 -1.15 29.28 -14.84
N GLU A 433 -2.46 29.55 -14.78
CA GLU A 433 -3.04 30.70 -14.10
C GLU A 433 -2.85 30.65 -12.58
N THR A 434 -3.12 29.50 -11.95
CA THR A 434 -3.05 29.35 -10.48
C THR A 434 -1.63 29.43 -9.95
N TYR A 435 -0.65 28.92 -10.68
CA TYR A 435 0.75 28.85 -10.24
C TYR A 435 1.65 29.90 -10.91
N GLY A 436 1.09 30.82 -11.71
CA GLY A 436 1.82 31.93 -12.35
C GLY A 436 2.92 31.46 -13.30
N LEU A 437 2.70 30.38 -14.07
CA LEU A 437 3.73 29.78 -14.89
C LEU A 437 3.94 30.57 -16.19
N ASN A 438 5.14 31.06 -16.43
CA ASN A 438 5.53 31.77 -17.65
C ASN A 438 5.89 30.78 -18.78
N ILE A 439 4.85 30.19 -19.37
CA ILE A 439 5.06 29.26 -20.49
C ILE A 439 5.14 30.05 -21.78
N VAL A 440 6.33 30.16 -22.36
CA VAL A 440 6.56 30.73 -23.68
C VAL A 440 5.77 29.89 -24.69
N LYS A 441 4.80 30.52 -25.40
CA LYS A 441 4.12 29.86 -26.51
C LYS A 441 5.18 29.51 -27.55
N MET A 442 5.59 28.25 -27.63
CA MET A 442 6.41 27.79 -28.75
C MET A 442 5.57 28.00 -30.04
N ILE A 443 5.92 28.99 -30.81
CA ILE A 443 5.46 29.17 -32.18
C ILE A 443 5.89 27.88 -32.89
N LYS A 444 4.92 27.16 -33.47
CA LYS A 444 5.21 25.97 -34.28
C LYS A 444 6.15 26.37 -35.38
N SER A 445 7.45 26.11 -35.24
CA SER A 445 8.40 26.18 -36.36
C SER A 445 7.95 25.19 -37.39
N LYS A 446 7.78 25.67 -38.62
CA LYS A 446 7.47 24.85 -39.80
C LYS A 446 8.42 23.65 -39.85
N LYS A 447 7.88 22.48 -40.19
CA LYS A 447 8.64 21.26 -40.44
C LYS A 447 9.87 21.55 -41.31
N VAL A 448 11.03 21.59 -40.69
CA VAL A 448 12.29 21.46 -41.43
C VAL A 448 12.38 19.98 -41.80
N ARG A 449 12.41 19.69 -43.11
CA ARG A 449 12.76 18.38 -43.65
C ARG A 449 14.12 18.00 -43.10
N ARG A 450 14.17 16.94 -42.30
CA ARG A 450 15.44 16.36 -41.84
C ARG A 450 16.07 15.64 -43.00
N ASP A 451 17.19 16.16 -43.41
CA ASP A 451 18.12 15.48 -44.32
C ASP A 451 18.77 14.33 -43.54
N SER A 452 18.68 13.12 -44.13
CA SER A 452 19.13 11.88 -43.49
C SER A 452 20.60 11.65 -43.85
N SER A 453 21.53 12.30 -43.16
CA SER A 453 22.93 11.88 -43.21
C SER A 453 23.72 12.56 -42.09
N LYS A 454 23.86 11.90 -40.95
CA LYS A 454 25.04 11.78 -40.08
C LYS A 454 24.65 11.22 -38.72
N PRO A 455 25.31 10.19 -38.19
CA PRO A 455 25.03 9.66 -36.88
C PRO A 455 25.64 10.56 -35.78
N VAL A 456 24.81 11.02 -34.85
CA VAL A 456 25.27 11.70 -33.63
C VAL A 456 25.66 10.63 -32.63
N GLN A 457 26.93 10.62 -32.25
CA GLN A 457 27.42 9.82 -31.12
C GLN A 457 26.79 10.33 -29.82
N THR A 458 25.92 9.53 -29.20
CA THR A 458 25.43 9.76 -27.87
C THR A 458 26.12 8.80 -26.92
N THR A 459 26.80 9.34 -25.93
CA THR A 459 27.33 8.60 -24.79
C THR A 459 26.18 7.90 -24.03
N PRO A 460 26.34 6.65 -23.63
CA PRO A 460 25.23 5.88 -23.04
C PRO A 460 25.03 6.23 -21.58
N PHE A 461 23.94 6.94 -21.27
CA PHE A 461 23.35 6.88 -19.96
C PHE A 461 22.64 5.53 -19.81
N TYR A 462 23.10 4.71 -18.89
CA TYR A 462 22.54 3.41 -18.57
C TYR A 462 21.09 3.53 -18.11
N VAL A 463 20.14 3.35 -19.01
CA VAL A 463 18.75 3.00 -18.74
C VAL A 463 18.59 1.54 -19.15
N GLY A 464 18.53 0.65 -18.19
CA GLY A 464 18.25 -0.76 -18.44
C GLY A 464 16.90 -0.94 -19.13
N MET A 465 16.91 -1.06 -20.45
CA MET A 465 15.78 -1.51 -21.24
C MET A 465 15.57 -3.00 -21.04
N TYR A 466 14.33 -3.36 -20.72
CA TYR A 466 13.84 -4.72 -20.89
C TYR A 466 13.70 -5.00 -22.38
N GLU A 467 14.67 -5.66 -22.97
CA GLU A 467 14.46 -6.39 -24.21
C GLU A 467 13.70 -7.69 -23.88
N ARG A 468 12.54 -7.82 -24.48
CA ARG A 468 11.84 -9.10 -24.58
C ARG A 468 12.52 -9.88 -25.71
N SER A 469 13.32 -10.87 -25.37
CA SER A 469 13.68 -11.92 -26.31
C SER A 469 12.40 -12.71 -26.64
N SER A 470 11.99 -12.61 -27.88
CA SER A 470 11.02 -13.47 -28.53
C SER A 470 11.72 -14.73 -29.00
N ASP A 471 11.93 -15.69 -28.12
CA ASP A 471 12.23 -17.06 -28.52
C ASP A 471 11.24 -17.97 -27.81
N ASN A 472 10.13 -18.19 -28.54
CA ASN A 472 9.21 -19.29 -28.32
C ASN A 472 9.57 -20.42 -29.27
N THR A 473 10.49 -21.27 -28.88
CA THR A 473 10.59 -22.63 -29.41
C THR A 473 10.42 -23.59 -28.24
N LEU A 474 9.18 -24.06 -28.07
CA LEU A 474 8.85 -25.20 -27.21
C LEU A 474 9.13 -26.48 -28.01
N PRO A 475 9.89 -27.43 -27.48
CA PRO A 475 9.91 -28.76 -28.03
C PRO A 475 8.61 -29.47 -27.64
N GLN A 476 7.87 -29.91 -28.66
CA GLN A 476 6.81 -30.90 -28.52
C GLN A 476 7.42 -32.19 -27.99
N LYS A 477 6.96 -32.67 -26.83
CA LYS A 477 7.13 -34.05 -26.41
C LYS A 477 5.76 -34.69 -26.25
N ALA A 478 5.67 -35.84 -26.91
CA ALA A 478 4.54 -36.70 -27.08
C ALA A 478 3.86 -37.11 -25.75
N CYS A 479 2.56 -37.21 -25.83
CA CYS A 479 1.70 -37.90 -24.86
C CYS A 479 1.99 -39.38 -24.86
N THR A 480 2.35 -39.91 -23.71
CA THR A 480 2.10 -41.35 -23.40
C THR A 480 1.39 -41.40 -22.06
N GLU A 481 0.20 -41.96 -22.08
CA GLU A 481 -0.52 -42.30 -20.86
C GLU A 481 0.19 -43.45 -20.11
N PRO A 482 0.07 -43.50 -18.79
CA PRO A 482 0.11 -44.76 -18.08
C PRO A 482 -1.10 -44.98 -17.17
N GLY A 483 -1.61 -46.09 -17.33
CA GLY A 483 -2.37 -47.07 -16.62
C GLY A 483 -2.76 -46.87 -15.17
N ARG A 484 -3.94 -47.42 -14.91
CA ARG A 484 -4.56 -47.65 -13.61
C ARG A 484 -3.68 -48.50 -12.69
N GLY A 485 -3.73 -48.21 -11.39
CA GLY A 485 -3.52 -49.24 -10.36
C GLY A 485 -2.73 -48.76 -9.16
N GLY A 486 -3.33 -48.85 -7.96
CA GLY A 486 -2.58 -48.85 -6.71
C GLY A 486 -3.21 -48.14 -5.53
N LYS A 487 -4.14 -48.80 -4.87
CA LYS A 487 -4.55 -48.45 -3.48
C LYS A 487 -3.34 -48.50 -2.56
N ARG A 488 -3.08 -47.46 -1.81
CA ARG A 488 -2.21 -47.49 -0.62
C ARG A 488 -2.92 -46.93 0.61
N ARG A 489 -2.73 -47.69 1.68
CA ARG A 489 -3.35 -47.63 2.99
C ARG A 489 -3.10 -46.31 3.73
N VAL A 490 -4.08 -45.98 4.53
CA VAL A 490 -4.13 -44.96 5.57
C VAL A 490 -3.10 -45.29 6.65
N GLY A 491 -2.15 -44.39 6.90
CA GLY A 491 -1.34 -44.38 8.09
C GLY A 491 -1.89 -43.27 9.03
N GLU A 492 -2.28 -43.69 10.19
CA GLU A 492 -2.78 -42.82 11.25
C GLU A 492 -1.66 -41.92 11.75
N ASN A 493 -1.96 -40.63 11.86
CA ASN A 493 -1.08 -39.65 12.49
C ASN A 493 -1.67 -39.27 13.84
N PRO A 494 -0.88 -39.16 14.92
CA PRO A 494 -1.38 -38.94 16.27
C PRO A 494 -2.01 -37.55 16.43
N GLU A 495 -3.09 -37.52 17.17
CA GLU A 495 -3.88 -36.35 17.53
C GLU A 495 -3.05 -35.33 18.33
N TYR A 496 -2.89 -34.15 17.77
CA TYR A 496 -2.59 -32.96 18.56
C TYR A 496 -3.92 -32.39 19.10
N LYS A 497 -4.20 -32.62 20.37
CA LYS A 497 -5.24 -31.90 21.11
C LYS A 497 -4.93 -30.42 21.09
N GLN A 498 -5.77 -29.65 20.43
CA GLN A 498 -5.86 -28.20 20.55
C GLN A 498 -6.52 -27.89 21.90
N LEU A 499 -5.72 -27.54 22.90
CA LEU A 499 -6.22 -26.87 24.10
C LEU A 499 -6.75 -25.50 23.69
N SER A 500 -8.02 -25.25 23.96
CA SER A 500 -8.65 -23.95 23.72
C SER A 500 -8.15 -22.94 24.75
N LEU A 501 -7.84 -21.73 24.27
CA LEU A 501 -7.33 -20.62 25.10
C LEU A 501 -8.43 -19.97 25.98
N TRP A 502 -9.50 -20.74 26.29
CA TRP A 502 -10.64 -20.23 27.09
C TRP A 502 -10.80 -20.93 28.44
N ASP A 503 -9.90 -21.88 28.78
CA ASP A 503 -9.94 -22.62 30.05
C ASP A 503 -8.74 -22.29 30.96
N ILE A 504 -8.42 -21.02 31.11
CA ILE A 504 -7.66 -20.48 32.24
C ILE A 504 -8.14 -19.02 32.45
#